data_b4b573f7913efde9dcea3aab4d5fc153
#
_entry.id   b4b573f7913efde9dcea3aab4d5fc153
#
_cell.length_a   1.000
_cell.length_b   1.000
_cell.length_c   1.000
_cell.angle_alpha   90.00
_cell.angle_beta   90.00
_cell.angle_gamma   90.00
#
_symmetry.space_group_name_H-M   'P 1'
#
loop_
_entity.id
_entity.type
_entity.pdbx_description
1 polymer ?
#
loop_
_entity_poly.entity_id
_entity_poly.type
_entity_poly.pdbx_seq_one_letter_code
_entity_poly.pdbx_strand_id
1 'polypeptide(L)'
;RSLMKACDEVGLYVMDEAFDYWYRMKSPNSPYNRYFMQDFKVDTAAMVQDAYNHPSVVIYSIGNEIPEAGGVKGVRVGKEIVDAIHALDTTRPTTLCPSVHWLREYLDGTPYLTTDEDEWMRDDPERKKSDWMHYASIFRSAVNNLPDNEKGQAYPETYIRMDEDATKNLYPYLDIAGYNYYEDRYEVLHKLHPERVLLGTETRHTMLPDTMKFAKTHPYSVSY
;
A
#
# COMPACT_ATOMS: atom_id res chain seq x y z
N ARG A 1 11.88 -17.91 7.18
CA ARG A 1 12.07 -18.65 8.47
C ARG A 1 13.34 -18.23 9.21
N SER A 2 14.51 -18.19 8.57
CA SER A 2 15.76 -17.81 9.26
C SER A 2 15.74 -16.36 9.75
N LEU A 3 15.19 -15.44 8.95
CA LEU A 3 15.05 -14.02 9.32
C LEU A 3 14.07 -13.85 10.49
N MET A 4 12.87 -14.43 10.42
CA MET A 4 11.86 -14.35 11.49
C MET A 4 12.41 -14.90 12.80
N LYS A 5 13.10 -16.05 12.76
CA LYS A 5 13.75 -16.61 13.95
C LYS A 5 14.80 -15.66 14.55
N ALA A 6 15.62 -15.01 13.71
CA ALA A 6 16.57 -14.04 14.20
C ALA A 6 15.86 -12.81 14.82
N CYS A 7 14.76 -12.35 14.23
CA CYS A 7 13.94 -11.27 14.78
C CYS A 7 13.32 -11.67 16.14
N ASP A 8 12.83 -12.90 16.27
CA ASP A 8 12.33 -13.42 17.55
C ASP A 8 13.41 -13.39 18.64
N GLU A 9 14.64 -13.80 18.28
CA GLU A 9 15.77 -13.88 19.23
C GLU A 9 16.25 -12.48 19.68
N VAL A 10 16.20 -11.49 18.82
CA VAL A 10 16.68 -10.11 19.13
C VAL A 10 15.56 -9.16 19.55
N GLY A 11 14.29 -9.58 19.46
CA GLY A 11 13.12 -8.76 19.81
C GLY A 11 12.80 -7.67 18.77
N LEU A 12 13.06 -7.93 17.50
CA LEU A 12 12.74 -7.00 16.40
C LEU A 12 11.34 -7.33 15.84
N TYR A 13 10.47 -6.34 15.75
CA TYR A 13 9.17 -6.50 15.12
C TYR A 13 9.28 -6.63 13.60
N VAL A 14 8.37 -7.42 13.04
CA VAL A 14 8.29 -7.72 11.60
C VAL A 14 6.88 -7.46 11.11
N MET A 15 6.77 -6.71 10.03
CA MET A 15 5.60 -6.72 9.16
C MET A 15 5.89 -7.72 8.04
N ASP A 16 5.15 -8.82 8.00
CA ASP A 16 5.31 -9.83 6.96
C ASP A 16 4.42 -9.48 5.77
N GLU A 17 5.00 -9.43 4.60
CA GLU A 17 4.34 -8.93 3.40
C GLU A 17 4.36 -9.95 2.28
N ALA A 18 3.18 -10.22 1.71
CA ALA A 18 3.03 -10.94 0.47
C ALA A 18 2.67 -9.96 -0.65
N PHE A 19 3.28 -10.18 -1.80
CA PHE A 19 3.02 -9.56 -3.09
C PHE A 19 3.56 -8.12 -3.25
N ASP A 20 4.66 -8.01 -4.00
CA ASP A 20 5.13 -6.72 -4.52
C ASP A 20 4.22 -6.18 -5.66
N TYR A 21 3.36 -7.00 -6.22
CA TYR A 21 2.28 -6.67 -7.16
C TYR A 21 1.27 -7.81 -7.25
N TRP A 22 0.06 -7.46 -7.65
CA TRP A 22 -0.99 -8.45 -7.84
C TRP A 22 -1.06 -8.89 -9.30
N TYR A 23 -2.18 -8.69 -9.93
CA TYR A 23 -2.44 -9.10 -11.29
C TYR A 23 -1.91 -8.13 -12.36
N ARG A 24 -1.41 -6.96 -11.97
CA ARG A 24 -0.72 -6.05 -12.88
C ARG A 24 0.78 -6.14 -12.70
N MET A 25 1.48 -5.99 -13.83
CA MET A 25 2.93 -6.06 -13.82
C MET A 25 3.53 -4.71 -13.41
N LYS A 26 4.41 -4.69 -12.42
CA LYS A 26 5.25 -3.55 -12.06
C LYS A 26 6.58 -3.54 -12.83
N SER A 27 7.09 -4.72 -13.15
CA SER A 27 8.38 -4.89 -13.81
C SER A 27 8.30 -5.97 -14.87
N PRO A 28 8.87 -5.74 -16.08
CA PRO A 28 8.89 -6.74 -17.14
C PRO A 28 9.71 -7.99 -16.79
N ASN A 29 10.54 -7.90 -15.76
CA ASN A 29 11.43 -8.98 -15.36
C ASN A 29 10.81 -9.94 -14.32
N SER A 30 9.60 -9.70 -13.88
CA SER A 30 8.96 -10.51 -12.86
C SER A 30 7.53 -10.87 -13.26
N PRO A 31 7.31 -12.05 -13.82
CA PRO A 31 6.05 -12.43 -14.45
C PRO A 31 5.02 -13.02 -13.45
N TYR A 32 5.17 -12.82 -12.14
CA TYR A 32 4.28 -13.41 -11.11
C TYR A 32 2.82 -12.99 -11.29
N ASN A 33 2.55 -11.81 -11.85
CA ASN A 33 1.20 -11.35 -12.17
C ASN A 33 0.38 -12.36 -12.98
N ARG A 34 1.03 -13.20 -13.79
CA ARG A 34 0.40 -14.25 -14.60
C ARG A 34 -0.17 -15.40 -13.75
N TYR A 35 0.42 -15.64 -12.60
CA TYR A 35 0.03 -16.71 -11.68
C TYR A 35 -0.80 -16.19 -10.51
N PHE A 36 -0.73 -14.90 -10.22
CA PHE A 36 -1.32 -14.28 -9.05
C PHE A 36 -2.78 -14.68 -8.84
N MET A 37 -3.64 -14.55 -9.85
CA MET A 37 -5.06 -14.86 -9.69
C MET A 37 -5.36 -16.35 -9.43
N GLN A 38 -4.42 -17.23 -9.78
CA GLN A 38 -4.51 -18.66 -9.50
C GLN A 38 -3.99 -18.98 -8.10
N ASP A 39 -2.89 -18.33 -7.67
CA ASP A 39 -2.05 -18.78 -6.56
C ASP A 39 -2.14 -17.90 -5.31
N PHE A 40 -2.68 -16.67 -5.38
CA PHE A 40 -2.62 -15.70 -4.28
C PHE A 40 -3.20 -16.23 -2.95
N LYS A 41 -4.23 -17.06 -2.99
CA LYS A 41 -4.81 -17.63 -1.76
C LYS A 41 -3.89 -18.67 -1.11
N VAL A 42 -3.21 -19.45 -1.94
CA VAL A 42 -2.24 -20.45 -1.46
C VAL A 42 -1.02 -19.75 -0.87
N ASP A 43 -0.52 -18.73 -1.56
CA ASP A 43 0.64 -17.96 -1.11
C ASP A 43 0.34 -17.15 0.16
N THR A 44 -0.85 -16.53 0.24
CA THR A 44 -1.32 -15.87 1.46
C THR A 44 -1.38 -16.86 2.64
N ALA A 45 -1.93 -18.05 2.42
CA ALA A 45 -2.01 -19.06 3.47
C ALA A 45 -0.60 -19.54 3.89
N ALA A 46 0.32 -19.69 2.95
CA ALA A 46 1.70 -20.08 3.23
C ALA A 46 2.41 -19.01 4.07
N MET A 47 2.26 -17.73 3.74
CA MET A 47 2.79 -16.60 4.54
C MET A 47 2.29 -16.69 5.99
N VAL A 48 0.98 -16.77 6.20
CA VAL A 48 0.40 -16.79 7.53
C VAL A 48 0.86 -18.04 8.32
N GLN A 49 0.87 -19.21 7.69
CA GLN A 49 1.33 -20.45 8.34
C GLN A 49 2.81 -20.42 8.74
N ASP A 50 3.66 -19.84 7.90
CA ASP A 50 5.08 -19.67 8.20
C ASP A 50 5.32 -18.66 9.33
N ALA A 51 4.52 -17.61 9.39
CA ALA A 51 4.63 -16.54 10.39
C ALA A 51 3.96 -16.84 11.73
N TYR A 52 2.97 -17.74 11.75
CA TYR A 52 2.05 -17.94 12.88
C TYR A 52 2.73 -18.13 14.23
N ASN A 53 3.82 -18.91 14.28
CA ASN A 53 4.57 -19.21 15.50
C ASN A 53 5.76 -18.25 15.74
N HIS A 54 5.83 -17.14 15.01
CA HIS A 54 6.88 -16.14 15.18
C HIS A 54 6.31 -14.91 15.92
N PRO A 55 6.63 -14.71 17.21
CA PRO A 55 6.13 -13.58 18.00
C PRO A 55 6.67 -12.23 17.51
N SER A 56 7.74 -12.21 16.74
CA SER A 56 8.26 -11.00 16.07
C SER A 56 7.30 -10.48 15.01
N VAL A 57 6.54 -11.34 14.31
CA VAL A 57 5.58 -10.93 13.30
C VAL A 57 4.36 -10.32 13.99
N VAL A 58 4.10 -9.05 13.74
CA VAL A 58 3.04 -8.28 14.42
C VAL A 58 1.99 -7.73 13.47
N ILE A 59 2.25 -7.68 12.16
CA ILE A 59 1.36 -7.16 11.12
C ILE A 59 1.52 -8.02 9.87
N TYR A 60 0.43 -8.23 9.12
CA TYR A 60 0.46 -8.77 7.77
C TYR A 60 0.15 -7.68 6.75
N SER A 61 1.01 -7.50 5.74
CA SER A 61 0.73 -6.66 4.60
C SER A 61 0.24 -7.49 3.41
N ILE A 62 -0.81 -7.01 2.76
CA ILE A 62 -1.43 -7.68 1.61
C ILE A 62 -0.83 -7.26 0.27
N GLY A 63 0.15 -6.38 0.27
CA GLY A 63 0.88 -5.99 -0.94
C GLY A 63 1.55 -4.63 -0.87
N ASN A 64 2.56 -4.47 -1.72
CA ASN A 64 3.33 -3.24 -1.84
C ASN A 64 3.02 -2.51 -3.14
N GLU A 65 2.60 -1.25 -3.01
CA GLU A 65 2.41 -0.32 -4.14
C GLU A 65 1.56 -0.92 -5.27
N ILE A 66 0.39 -1.42 -4.92
CA ILE A 66 -0.56 -2.07 -5.83
C ILE A 66 -1.49 -1.02 -6.43
N PRO A 67 -1.29 -0.56 -7.69
CA PRO A 67 -2.10 0.51 -8.27
C PRO A 67 -3.57 0.13 -8.39
N GLU A 68 -3.84 -1.10 -8.79
CA GLU A 68 -5.18 -1.63 -8.99
C GLU A 68 -5.98 -1.85 -7.71
N ALA A 69 -5.36 -1.75 -6.54
CA ALA A 69 -6.05 -1.91 -5.26
C ALA A 69 -7.14 -0.83 -5.02
N GLY A 70 -7.06 0.32 -5.71
CA GLY A 70 -8.12 1.34 -5.69
C GLY A 70 -9.36 1.00 -6.52
N GLY A 71 -9.25 0.12 -7.51
CA GLY A 71 -10.33 -0.24 -8.43
C GLY A 71 -11.23 -1.37 -7.91
N VAL A 72 -12.41 -1.53 -8.52
CA VAL A 72 -13.43 -2.50 -8.07
C VAL A 72 -12.89 -3.94 -7.96
N LYS A 73 -12.14 -4.38 -8.97
CA LYS A 73 -11.54 -5.73 -8.95
C LYS A 73 -10.45 -5.84 -7.87
N GLY A 74 -9.60 -4.82 -7.74
CA GLY A 74 -8.55 -4.78 -6.74
C GLY A 74 -9.10 -4.78 -5.32
N VAL A 75 -10.13 -4.00 -5.05
CA VAL A 75 -10.85 -4.01 -3.76
C VAL A 75 -11.37 -5.41 -3.42
N ARG A 76 -11.98 -6.10 -4.39
CA ARG A 76 -12.46 -7.46 -4.18
C ARG A 76 -11.31 -8.42 -3.86
N VAL A 77 -10.22 -8.36 -4.64
CA VAL A 77 -9.03 -9.18 -4.41
C VAL A 77 -8.41 -8.88 -3.06
N GLY A 78 -8.22 -7.60 -2.72
CA GLY A 78 -7.69 -7.19 -1.43
C GLY A 78 -8.52 -7.70 -0.26
N LYS A 79 -9.86 -7.60 -0.38
CA LYS A 79 -10.77 -8.18 0.62
C LYS A 79 -10.63 -9.69 0.72
N GLU A 80 -10.51 -10.41 -0.39
CA GLU A 80 -10.31 -11.87 -0.38
C GLU A 80 -8.99 -12.26 0.30
N ILE A 81 -7.93 -11.47 0.15
CA ILE A 81 -6.65 -11.69 0.85
C ILE A 81 -6.82 -11.45 2.35
N VAL A 82 -7.44 -10.35 2.75
CA VAL A 82 -7.73 -10.04 4.17
C VAL A 82 -8.57 -11.15 4.81
N ASP A 83 -9.66 -11.55 4.15
CA ASP A 83 -10.52 -12.65 4.63
C ASP A 83 -9.72 -13.96 4.80
N ALA A 84 -8.80 -14.26 3.88
CA ALA A 84 -7.96 -15.46 3.95
C ALA A 84 -6.96 -15.40 5.12
N ILE A 85 -6.36 -14.21 5.38
CA ILE A 85 -5.51 -14.00 6.55
C ILE A 85 -6.30 -14.19 7.84
N HIS A 86 -7.43 -13.49 7.99
CA HIS A 86 -8.25 -13.54 9.20
C HIS A 86 -8.88 -14.91 9.45
N ALA A 87 -9.09 -15.72 8.41
CA ALA A 87 -9.54 -17.10 8.57
C ALA A 87 -8.46 -18.01 9.23
N LEU A 88 -7.18 -17.65 9.11
CA LEU A 88 -6.05 -18.41 9.63
C LEU A 88 -5.48 -17.79 10.93
N ASP A 89 -5.46 -16.46 11.02
CA ASP A 89 -4.95 -15.72 12.17
C ASP A 89 -5.77 -14.46 12.43
N THR A 90 -6.49 -14.42 13.54
CA THR A 90 -7.27 -13.27 14.01
C THR A 90 -6.52 -12.41 15.02
N THR A 91 -5.25 -12.71 15.29
CA THR A 91 -4.49 -12.06 16.36
C THR A 91 -3.60 -10.91 15.85
N ARG A 92 -3.32 -10.89 14.57
CA ARG A 92 -2.49 -9.87 13.91
C ARG A 92 -3.30 -9.03 12.93
N PRO A 93 -3.14 -7.70 12.97
CA PRO A 93 -3.82 -6.81 12.04
C PRO A 93 -3.26 -6.92 10.62
N THR A 94 -4.09 -6.51 9.67
CA THR A 94 -3.76 -6.43 8.25
C THR A 94 -3.56 -5.00 7.80
N THR A 95 -2.66 -4.79 6.82
CA THR A 95 -2.41 -3.52 6.16
C THR A 95 -2.16 -3.73 4.66
N LEU A 96 -2.09 -2.64 3.92
CA LEU A 96 -1.52 -2.52 2.58
C LEU A 96 -0.44 -1.46 2.63
N CYS A 97 0.62 -1.58 1.84
CA CYS A 97 1.71 -0.63 1.71
C CYS A 97 1.59 0.14 0.37
N PRO A 98 0.64 1.08 0.23
CA PRO A 98 0.39 1.71 -1.06
C PRO A 98 1.21 2.98 -1.27
N SER A 99 1.59 3.23 -2.51
CA SER A 99 1.68 4.59 -3.00
C SER A 99 0.26 5.08 -3.29
N VAL A 100 -0.31 5.89 -2.43
CA VAL A 100 -1.71 6.37 -2.56
C VAL A 100 -1.91 7.11 -3.88
N HIS A 101 -0.88 7.81 -4.32
CA HIS A 101 -0.86 8.47 -5.61
C HIS A 101 -1.06 7.48 -6.79
N TRP A 102 -0.47 6.28 -6.73
CA TRP A 102 -0.65 5.26 -7.75
C TRP A 102 -2.06 4.68 -7.78
N LEU A 103 -2.73 4.58 -6.62
CA LEU A 103 -4.15 4.20 -6.58
C LEU A 103 -5.00 5.21 -7.37
N ARG A 104 -4.76 6.50 -7.16
CA ARG A 104 -5.47 7.57 -7.87
C ARG A 104 -5.16 7.55 -9.36
N GLU A 105 -3.88 7.46 -9.73
CA GLU A 105 -3.48 7.39 -11.14
C GLU A 105 -4.12 6.20 -11.86
N TYR A 106 -4.22 5.07 -11.18
CA TYR A 106 -4.91 3.91 -11.74
C TYR A 106 -6.38 4.21 -12.02
N LEU A 107 -7.11 4.80 -11.07
CA LEU A 107 -8.51 5.18 -11.23
C LEU A 107 -8.70 6.25 -12.31
N ASP A 108 -7.74 7.16 -12.47
CA ASP A 108 -7.73 8.16 -13.53
C ASP A 108 -7.38 7.59 -14.90
N GLY A 109 -7.05 6.31 -14.99
CA GLY A 109 -6.81 5.59 -16.24
C GLY A 109 -5.37 5.57 -16.71
N THR A 110 -4.40 5.96 -15.87
CA THR A 110 -2.96 5.88 -16.20
C THR A 110 -2.60 4.43 -16.57
N PRO A 111 -1.97 4.17 -17.71
CA PRO A 111 -1.51 2.85 -18.07
C PRO A 111 -0.25 2.52 -17.28
N TYR A 112 -0.31 1.46 -16.50
CA TYR A 112 0.86 0.78 -15.95
C TYR A 112 1.35 -0.25 -16.96
N LEU A 113 2.54 -0.79 -16.74
CA LEU A 113 3.08 -1.84 -17.60
C LEU A 113 2.08 -2.99 -17.69
N THR A 114 1.48 -3.14 -18.86
CA THR A 114 0.48 -4.17 -19.13
C THR A 114 0.98 -4.99 -20.31
N THR A 115 0.76 -6.29 -20.26
CA THR A 115 0.87 -7.14 -21.43
C THR A 115 -0.48 -7.18 -22.14
N ASP A 116 -0.49 -7.51 -23.44
CA ASP A 116 -1.76 -7.67 -24.21
C ASP A 116 -2.67 -8.78 -23.64
N GLU A 117 -2.12 -9.63 -22.76
CA GLU A 117 -2.82 -10.72 -22.06
C GLU A 117 -3.69 -10.23 -20.90
N ASP A 118 -3.60 -8.95 -20.53
CA ASP A 118 -4.38 -8.38 -19.43
C ASP A 118 -5.82 -7.99 -19.85
N GLU A 119 -6.46 -8.81 -20.68
CA GLU A 119 -7.82 -8.58 -21.19
C GLU A 119 -8.82 -8.29 -20.07
N TRP A 120 -8.70 -8.98 -18.96
CA TRP A 120 -9.57 -8.83 -17.81
C TRP A 120 -9.36 -7.54 -17.00
N MET A 121 -8.25 -6.81 -17.21
CA MET A 121 -8.02 -5.48 -16.64
C MET A 121 -8.79 -4.38 -17.40
N ARG A 122 -9.21 -4.65 -18.62
CA ARG A 122 -9.97 -3.67 -19.43
C ARG A 122 -11.36 -3.42 -18.86
N ASP A 123 -11.85 -4.29 -18.01
CA ASP A 123 -13.22 -4.31 -17.51
C ASP A 123 -13.39 -3.75 -16.09
N ASP A 124 -12.43 -2.99 -15.56
CA ASP A 124 -12.64 -2.28 -14.30
C ASP A 124 -13.54 -1.06 -14.56
N PRO A 125 -14.81 -1.08 -14.11
CA PRO A 125 -15.80 -0.05 -14.45
C PRO A 125 -15.49 1.31 -13.77
N GLU A 126 -14.67 1.33 -12.72
CA GLU A 126 -14.29 2.56 -12.04
C GLU A 126 -13.09 3.25 -12.69
N ARG A 127 -12.36 2.56 -13.54
CA ARG A 127 -11.23 3.12 -14.24
C ARG A 127 -11.68 4.12 -15.30
N LYS A 128 -11.31 5.38 -15.11
CA LYS A 128 -11.57 6.43 -16.09
C LYS A 128 -10.65 6.26 -17.31
N LYS A 129 -11.18 6.55 -18.49
CA LYS A 129 -10.34 6.74 -19.68
C LYS A 129 -9.78 8.14 -19.62
N SER A 130 -8.55 8.31 -19.16
CA SER A 130 -7.90 9.62 -19.15
C SER A 130 -6.86 9.74 -20.26
N ASP A 131 -6.60 10.98 -20.65
CA ASP A 131 -5.53 11.35 -21.57
C ASP A 131 -4.21 11.42 -20.78
N TRP A 132 -3.72 10.25 -20.39
CA TRP A 132 -2.66 10.00 -19.42
C TRP A 132 -1.32 10.70 -19.72
N MET A 133 -1.00 10.93 -21.00
CA MET A 133 0.24 11.61 -21.40
C MET A 133 0.34 13.01 -20.80
N HIS A 134 -0.79 13.67 -20.63
CA HIS A 134 -0.86 15.00 -20.05
C HIS A 134 -0.56 14.99 -18.54
N TYR A 135 -1.17 14.09 -17.78
CA TYR A 135 -1.01 14.03 -16.32
C TYR A 135 0.34 13.47 -15.87
N ALA A 136 0.85 12.44 -16.52
CA ALA A 136 2.17 11.88 -16.20
C ALA A 136 3.31 12.89 -16.46
N SER A 137 3.17 13.75 -17.48
CA SER A 137 4.15 14.80 -17.76
C SER A 137 4.09 15.94 -16.74
N ILE A 138 2.89 16.34 -16.31
CA ILE A 138 2.70 17.39 -15.29
C ILE A 138 3.24 16.92 -13.95
N PHE A 139 2.93 15.69 -13.53
CA PHE A 139 3.40 15.17 -12.24
C PHE A 139 4.91 14.97 -12.20
N ARG A 140 5.49 14.34 -13.21
CA ARG A 140 6.95 14.20 -13.32
C ARG A 140 7.66 15.55 -13.35
N SER A 141 7.09 16.52 -14.04
CA SER A 141 7.61 17.90 -14.09
C SER A 141 7.47 18.59 -12.73
N ALA A 142 6.31 18.46 -12.07
CA ALA A 142 6.07 19.08 -10.77
C ALA A 142 6.97 18.52 -9.67
N VAL A 143 7.12 17.18 -9.58
CA VAL A 143 7.96 16.55 -8.55
C VAL A 143 9.45 16.73 -8.82
N ASN A 144 9.88 16.69 -10.10
CA ASN A 144 11.30 16.82 -10.43
C ASN A 144 11.79 18.28 -10.42
N ASN A 145 10.89 19.26 -10.57
CA ASN A 145 11.24 20.68 -10.60
C ASN A 145 11.09 21.38 -9.24
N LEU A 146 10.59 20.68 -8.19
CA LEU A 146 10.59 21.26 -6.86
C LEU A 146 12.02 21.29 -6.30
N PRO A 147 12.46 22.40 -5.71
CA PRO A 147 13.69 22.44 -4.93
C PRO A 147 13.65 21.36 -3.84
N ASP A 148 14.79 20.76 -3.51
CA ASP A 148 14.85 19.64 -2.54
C ASP A 148 14.28 20.00 -1.16
N ASN A 149 14.34 21.27 -0.77
CA ASN A 149 13.72 21.79 0.46
C ASN A 149 12.19 21.97 0.34
N GLU A 150 11.61 21.92 -0.84
CA GLU A 150 10.17 22.08 -1.09
C GLU A 150 9.47 20.79 -1.45
N LYS A 151 10.22 19.72 -1.78
CA LYS A 151 9.68 18.40 -2.13
C LYS A 151 8.83 17.76 -1.02
N GLY A 152 8.90 18.26 0.21
CA GLY A 152 8.07 17.84 1.34
C GLY A 152 6.99 18.84 1.76
N GLN A 153 6.99 20.08 1.24
CA GLN A 153 6.10 21.14 1.72
C GLN A 153 4.95 21.50 0.77
N ALA A 154 4.97 21.01 -0.45
CA ALA A 154 4.15 21.56 -1.53
C ALA A 154 3.01 20.64 -2.00
N TYR A 155 2.58 19.65 -1.20
CA TYR A 155 1.38 18.91 -1.56
C TYR A 155 0.15 19.64 -1.00
N PRO A 156 -0.62 20.37 -1.82
CA PRO A 156 -1.82 21.05 -1.36
C PRO A 156 -2.78 20.04 -0.73
N GLU A 157 -3.48 20.43 0.34
CA GLU A 157 -4.48 19.58 1.01
C GLU A 157 -5.52 19.02 0.02
N THR A 158 -5.82 19.77 -1.05
CA THR A 158 -6.70 19.32 -2.14
C THR A 158 -6.20 18.06 -2.84
N TYR A 159 -4.88 17.94 -3.06
CA TYR A 159 -4.31 16.72 -3.64
C TYR A 159 -4.33 15.54 -2.67
N ILE A 160 -4.06 15.81 -1.37
CA ILE A 160 -4.17 14.77 -0.34
C ILE A 160 -5.60 14.22 -0.31
N ARG A 161 -6.62 15.08 -0.39
CA ARG A 161 -8.02 14.65 -0.45
C ARG A 161 -8.34 13.83 -1.69
N MET A 162 -7.78 14.20 -2.85
CA MET A 162 -7.97 13.45 -4.09
C MET A 162 -7.28 12.09 -4.05
N ASP A 163 -6.08 12.02 -3.49
CA ASP A 163 -5.36 10.76 -3.31
C ASP A 163 -6.11 9.86 -2.33
N GLU A 164 -6.57 10.41 -1.20
CA GLU A 164 -7.32 9.68 -0.18
C GLU A 164 -8.67 9.15 -0.68
N ASP A 165 -9.32 9.83 -1.61
CA ASP A 165 -10.55 9.33 -2.24
C ASP A 165 -10.33 7.97 -2.94
N ALA A 166 -9.10 7.69 -3.40
CA ALA A 166 -8.75 6.40 -3.99
C ALA A 166 -8.64 5.25 -2.96
N THR A 167 -8.49 5.57 -1.67
CA THR A 167 -8.39 4.55 -0.60
C THR A 167 -9.75 4.11 -0.05
N LYS A 168 -10.80 4.88 -0.27
CA LYS A 168 -12.12 4.74 0.37
C LYS A 168 -12.76 3.37 0.25
N ASN A 169 -12.49 2.66 -0.85
CA ASN A 169 -13.13 1.40 -1.16
C ASN A 169 -12.42 0.19 -0.54
N LEU A 170 -11.10 0.26 -0.34
CA LEU A 170 -10.32 -0.86 0.21
C LEU A 170 -9.99 -0.69 1.70
N TYR A 171 -9.61 0.50 2.14
CA TYR A 171 -9.17 0.73 3.51
C TYR A 171 -10.18 0.34 4.60
N PRO A 172 -11.51 0.41 4.37
CA PRO A 172 -12.48 -0.11 5.35
C PRO A 172 -12.37 -1.61 5.66
N TYR A 173 -11.65 -2.37 4.83
CA TYR A 173 -11.39 -3.81 5.05
C TYR A 173 -10.04 -4.07 5.73
N LEU A 174 -9.18 -3.06 5.86
CA LEU A 174 -7.88 -3.16 6.54
C LEU A 174 -8.00 -2.73 7.99
N ASP A 175 -7.21 -3.36 8.88
CA ASP A 175 -7.17 -2.99 10.29
C ASP A 175 -6.31 -1.74 10.53
N ILE A 176 -5.27 -1.56 9.71
CA ILE A 176 -4.32 -0.44 9.78
C ILE A 176 -4.19 0.19 8.40
N ALA A 177 -4.22 1.51 8.33
CA ALA A 177 -4.02 2.26 7.10
C ALA A 177 -2.51 2.51 6.86
N GLY A 178 -1.91 1.75 5.95
CA GLY A 178 -0.51 1.90 5.55
C GLY A 178 -0.31 3.01 4.52
N TYR A 179 0.87 3.62 4.55
CA TYR A 179 1.24 4.71 3.63
C TYR A 179 2.74 4.68 3.34
N ASN A 180 3.10 4.56 2.05
CA ASN A 180 4.47 4.73 1.60
C ASN A 180 4.77 6.21 1.35
N TYR A 181 5.82 6.74 1.97
CA TYR A 181 6.35 8.11 1.77
C TYR A 181 5.35 9.24 2.01
N TYR A 182 4.45 9.11 3.01
CA TYR A 182 3.39 10.05 3.34
C TYR A 182 3.52 10.68 4.73
N GLU A 183 4.69 10.56 5.34
CA GLU A 183 4.97 10.90 6.73
C GLU A 183 4.71 12.37 7.10
N ASP A 184 4.82 13.28 6.16
CA ASP A 184 4.57 14.72 6.34
C ASP A 184 3.07 15.09 6.29
N ARG A 185 2.16 14.10 6.15
CA ARG A 185 0.72 14.30 5.94
C ARG A 185 -0.17 13.67 7.00
N TYR A 186 0.40 13.01 8.00
CA TYR A 186 -0.36 12.26 9.00
C TYR A 186 -1.39 13.11 9.77
N GLU A 187 -1.10 14.38 10.06
CA GLU A 187 -2.08 15.25 10.69
C GLU A 187 -3.30 15.53 9.79
N VAL A 188 -3.07 15.71 8.49
CA VAL A 188 -4.15 15.92 7.52
C VAL A 188 -4.94 14.64 7.34
N LEU A 189 -4.25 13.51 7.21
CA LEU A 189 -4.88 12.19 7.09
C LEU A 189 -5.78 11.89 8.29
N HIS A 190 -5.31 12.15 9.51
CA HIS A 190 -6.11 11.93 10.72
C HIS A 190 -7.33 12.87 10.80
N LYS A 191 -7.22 14.10 10.30
CA LYS A 191 -8.39 15.00 10.21
C LYS A 191 -9.42 14.50 9.19
N LEU A 192 -8.97 13.87 8.10
CA LEU A 192 -9.86 13.31 7.07
C LEU A 192 -10.49 11.98 7.51
N HIS A 193 -9.73 11.18 8.23
CA HIS A 193 -10.05 9.81 8.64
C HIS A 193 -9.67 9.56 10.09
N PRO A 194 -10.40 10.16 11.04
CA PRO A 194 -10.06 10.06 12.47
C PRO A 194 -10.21 8.65 13.04
N GLU A 195 -10.89 7.77 12.32
CA GLU A 195 -11.08 6.35 12.67
C GLU A 195 -9.85 5.49 12.35
N ARG A 196 -8.93 5.97 11.50
CA ARG A 196 -7.79 5.16 11.04
C ARG A 196 -6.62 5.21 11.99
N VAL A 197 -6.03 4.04 12.22
CA VAL A 197 -4.64 3.94 12.72
C VAL A 197 -3.71 4.04 11.53
N LEU A 198 -2.78 4.98 11.55
CA LEU A 198 -1.87 5.28 10.44
C LEU A 198 -0.54 4.54 10.65
N LEU A 199 -0.01 3.92 9.61
CA LEU A 199 1.29 3.24 9.60
C LEU A 199 2.14 3.76 8.45
N GLY A 200 3.35 4.25 8.75
CA GLY A 200 4.38 4.47 7.73
C GLY A 200 4.95 3.13 7.30
N THR A 201 4.55 2.65 6.14
CA THR A 201 4.98 1.35 5.62
C THR A 201 6.30 1.44 4.86
N GLU A 202 6.57 2.57 4.22
CA GLU A 202 7.89 2.99 3.75
C GLU A 202 8.11 4.46 4.13
N THR A 203 9.16 4.71 4.91
CA THR A 203 9.48 6.05 5.42
C THR A 203 10.82 6.52 4.86
N ARG A 204 10.86 7.76 4.37
CA ARG A 204 12.11 8.38 3.94
C ARG A 204 13.08 8.43 5.13
N HIS A 205 14.30 7.90 4.94
CA HIS A 205 15.31 7.82 6.02
C HIS A 205 15.59 9.17 6.67
N THR A 206 15.47 10.27 5.93
CA THR A 206 15.64 11.64 6.44
C THR A 206 14.50 12.09 7.35
N MET A 207 13.31 11.49 7.21
CA MET A 207 12.11 11.82 7.98
C MET A 207 11.92 10.91 9.21
N LEU A 208 12.67 9.80 9.29
CA LEU A 208 12.51 8.81 10.35
C LEU A 208 12.57 9.39 11.78
N PRO A 209 13.53 10.30 12.14
CA PRO A 209 13.55 10.87 13.48
C PRO A 209 12.30 11.67 13.83
N ASP A 210 11.69 12.34 12.84
CA ASP A 210 10.51 13.18 13.07
C ASP A 210 9.25 12.32 13.12
N THR A 211 9.12 11.30 12.29
CA THR A 211 8.01 10.34 12.37
C THR A 211 8.01 9.57 13.68
N MET A 212 9.18 9.16 14.20
CA MET A 212 9.28 8.54 15.51
C MET A 212 8.87 9.48 16.65
N LYS A 213 9.21 10.77 16.58
CA LYS A 213 8.74 11.77 17.56
C LYS A 213 7.24 11.97 17.45
N PHE A 214 6.73 12.04 16.21
CA PHE A 214 5.31 12.20 15.95
C PHE A 214 4.51 11.04 16.56
N ALA A 215 4.89 9.79 16.31
CA ALA A 215 4.20 8.61 16.83
C ALA A 215 4.16 8.59 18.39
N LYS A 216 5.19 9.10 19.07
CA LYS A 216 5.21 9.17 20.54
C LYS A 216 4.13 10.09 21.13
N THR A 217 3.65 11.07 20.38
CA THR A 217 2.69 12.08 20.82
C THR A 217 1.32 11.92 20.15
N HIS A 218 1.21 11.07 19.13
CA HIS A 218 0.01 10.86 18.35
C HIS A 218 -0.37 9.37 18.33
N PRO A 219 -1.24 8.93 19.26
CA PRO A 219 -1.55 7.50 19.46
C PRO A 219 -2.24 6.83 18.27
N TYR A 220 -2.69 7.59 17.30
CA TYR A 220 -3.25 7.09 16.05
C TYR A 220 -2.17 6.80 14.98
N SER A 221 -0.90 7.06 15.25
CA SER A 221 0.20 6.79 14.32
C SER A 221 1.14 5.74 14.89
N VAL A 222 1.40 4.71 14.10
CA VAL A 222 2.44 3.71 14.35
C VAL A 222 3.62 4.02 13.44
N SER A 223 4.79 4.19 14.04
CA SER A 223 6.03 4.43 13.32
C SER A 223 7.17 3.69 14.00
N TYR A 224 8.11 3.21 13.23
CA TYR A 224 9.28 2.45 13.70
C TYR A 224 10.55 2.94 13.01
#